data_723b80c03c1935391e219b6270bb3a7a
#
_entry.id   723b80c03c1935391e219b6270bb3a7a
#
_cell.length_a   1.000
_cell.length_b   1.000
_cell.length_c   1.000
_cell.angle_alpha   90.00
_cell.angle_beta   90.00
_cell.angle_gamma   90.00
#
_symmetry.space_group_name_H-M   'P 1'
#
loop_
_entity.id
_entity.type
_entity.pdbx_description
1 polymer ?
#
loop_
_entity_poly.entity_id
_entity_poly.type
_entity_poly.pdbx_seq_one_letter_code
_entity_poly.pdbx_strand_id
1 'polypeptide(L)'
;DFIENVAFATVGDVMPLTGENRILVKAGLKSIHHTTNIGMKALLECCNIEAENVDAYHFGFVLGPCVNATGRLDTAKRALELFLCDRQEDAMRIASELVALNDDRKEMTAKGVETAVEIYERDNYEKDRVLVIYLPDVHESIAGIIAGRIRERYNKPTFILTKSEDGVKGSGRSIEEYSMYEEMCKCSELFTKFGGHPMAAGLSLPQENVEPFRQKINEYASLTDDDLVPKIHIDVPMPVDYVSMRLVSEFSVLAPFGKDNPKPVFADKNLRVSRMWIVGKNNNVLRLSLISSYGTPINAIYFGDIESFFDYIRQRFGSDALEAAQRGRFNNIVLSVVYSPKINVFRENESLQFEIQYYK
;
A
#
# COMPACT_ATOMS: atom_id res chain seq x y z
N ASP A 1 -23.66 13.83 16.15
CA ASP A 1 -23.68 12.60 15.35
C ASP A 1 -22.27 12.14 15.07
N PHE A 2 -21.95 10.89 15.48
CA PHE A 2 -20.58 10.37 15.40
C PHE A 2 -20.34 9.45 14.18
N ILE A 3 -21.29 9.42 13.22
CA ILE A 3 -21.22 8.45 12.12
C ILE A 3 -19.99 8.60 11.22
N GLU A 4 -19.51 9.84 11.02
CA GLU A 4 -18.29 10.11 10.28
C GLU A 4 -17.04 9.61 11.03
N ASN A 5 -17.02 9.76 12.37
CA ASN A 5 -15.93 9.29 13.22
C ASN A 5 -15.92 7.74 13.28
N VAL A 6 -17.10 7.12 13.33
CA VAL A 6 -17.24 5.65 13.25
C VAL A 6 -16.69 5.15 11.91
N ALA A 7 -17.06 5.77 10.79
CA ALA A 7 -16.54 5.40 9.49
C ALA A 7 -15.03 5.58 9.39
N PHE A 8 -14.51 6.71 9.90
CA PHE A 8 -13.08 6.98 9.92
C PHE A 8 -12.31 5.94 10.75
N ALA A 9 -12.81 5.61 11.94
CA ALA A 9 -12.20 4.57 12.79
C ALA A 9 -12.27 3.18 12.14
N THR A 10 -13.42 2.80 11.57
CA THR A 10 -13.62 1.50 10.90
C THR A 10 -12.62 1.29 9.76
N VAL A 11 -12.42 2.31 8.92
CA VAL A 11 -11.46 2.24 7.82
C VAL A 11 -10.02 2.31 8.33
N GLY A 12 -9.75 3.20 9.30
CA GLY A 12 -8.42 3.40 9.89
C GLY A 12 -7.88 2.17 10.61
N ASP A 13 -8.76 1.36 11.20
CA ASP A 13 -8.44 0.09 11.87
C ASP A 13 -8.49 -1.12 10.92
N VAL A 14 -8.62 -0.87 9.62
CA VAL A 14 -8.62 -1.90 8.56
C VAL A 14 -9.70 -2.98 8.79
N MET A 15 -10.86 -2.59 9.29
CA MET A 15 -11.98 -3.50 9.47
C MET A 15 -12.58 -3.92 8.12
N PRO A 16 -13.11 -5.16 8.01
CA PRO A 16 -13.82 -5.62 6.81
C PRO A 16 -14.92 -4.66 6.39
N LEU A 17 -14.92 -4.20 5.13
CA LEU A 17 -15.98 -3.33 4.60
C LEU A 17 -17.13 -4.15 4.02
N THR A 18 -17.67 -5.04 4.84
CA THR A 18 -18.82 -5.91 4.54
C THR A 18 -19.91 -5.72 5.58
N GLY A 19 -21.13 -6.18 5.32
CA GLY A 19 -22.25 -6.14 6.27
C GLY A 19 -22.47 -4.76 6.89
N GLU A 20 -22.56 -4.69 8.21
CA GLU A 20 -22.83 -3.46 8.97
C GLU A 20 -21.70 -2.43 8.83
N ASN A 21 -20.42 -2.85 8.84
CA ASN A 21 -19.29 -1.95 8.67
C ASN A 21 -19.38 -1.19 7.33
N ARG A 22 -19.76 -1.87 6.25
CA ARG A 22 -19.96 -1.23 4.95
C ARG A 22 -21.08 -0.19 4.98
N ILE A 23 -22.18 -0.47 5.67
CA ILE A 23 -23.31 0.45 5.83
C ILE A 23 -22.86 1.69 6.61
N LEU A 24 -22.16 1.49 7.73
CA LEU A 24 -21.67 2.57 8.58
C LEU A 24 -20.64 3.45 7.84
N VAL A 25 -19.69 2.83 7.13
CA VAL A 25 -18.70 3.58 6.35
C VAL A 25 -19.34 4.36 5.21
N LYS A 26 -20.32 3.77 4.50
CA LYS A 26 -21.07 4.46 3.44
C LYS A 26 -21.83 5.66 3.98
N ALA A 27 -22.48 5.52 5.13
CA ALA A 27 -23.20 6.62 5.80
C ALA A 27 -22.23 7.71 6.28
N GLY A 28 -21.12 7.35 6.89
CA GLY A 28 -20.11 8.30 7.38
C GLY A 28 -19.40 9.07 6.27
N LEU A 29 -19.07 8.39 5.15
CA LEU A 29 -18.53 9.06 3.96
C LEU A 29 -19.51 10.06 3.35
N LYS A 30 -20.81 9.81 3.41
CA LYS A 30 -21.83 10.77 3.01
C LYS A 30 -21.94 11.92 4.00
N SER A 31 -21.80 11.65 5.30
CA SER A 31 -21.90 12.66 6.36
C SER A 31 -20.73 13.64 6.33
N ILE A 32 -19.52 13.15 6.02
CA ILE A 32 -18.31 14.00 6.04
C ILE A 32 -18.36 15.14 5.02
N HIS A 33 -19.11 14.99 3.93
CA HIS A 33 -19.30 16.06 2.94
C HIS A 33 -19.91 17.34 3.57
N HIS A 34 -20.59 17.20 4.70
CA HIS A 34 -21.22 18.29 5.43
C HIS A 34 -20.77 18.34 6.90
N THR A 35 -19.58 17.82 7.18
CA THR A 35 -19.07 17.74 8.56
C THR A 35 -19.10 19.11 9.25
N THR A 36 -19.52 19.11 10.50
CA THR A 36 -19.46 20.28 11.38
C THR A 36 -18.28 20.20 12.33
N ASN A 37 -17.57 19.07 12.38
CA ASN A 37 -16.41 18.90 13.23
C ASN A 37 -15.24 19.77 12.75
N ILE A 38 -14.86 20.74 13.60
CA ILE A 38 -13.82 21.74 13.30
C ILE A 38 -12.46 21.05 13.07
N GLY A 39 -12.12 20.04 13.87
CA GLY A 39 -10.87 19.29 13.73
C GLY A 39 -10.80 18.49 12.45
N MET A 40 -11.91 17.86 12.02
CA MET A 40 -11.98 17.14 10.76
C MET A 40 -11.80 18.09 9.56
N LYS A 41 -12.47 19.25 9.59
CA LYS A 41 -12.30 20.30 8.56
C LYS A 41 -10.85 20.76 8.46
N ALA A 42 -10.22 21.05 9.59
CA ALA A 42 -8.82 21.47 9.63
C ALA A 42 -7.88 20.39 9.08
N LEU A 43 -8.12 19.12 9.38
CA LEU A 43 -7.31 18.02 8.87
C LEU A 43 -7.46 17.83 7.35
N LEU A 44 -8.70 17.94 6.83
CA LEU A 44 -8.97 17.92 5.39
C LEU A 44 -8.25 19.06 4.67
N GLU A 45 -8.35 20.29 5.20
CA GLU A 45 -7.70 21.47 4.66
C GLU A 45 -6.17 21.32 4.62
N CYS A 46 -5.55 20.88 5.73
CA CYS A 46 -4.11 20.65 5.80
C CYS A 46 -3.63 19.53 4.83
N CYS A 47 -4.51 18.57 4.52
CA CYS A 47 -4.24 17.52 3.54
C CYS A 47 -4.61 17.89 2.09
N ASN A 48 -5.13 19.11 1.85
CA ASN A 48 -5.62 19.60 0.55
C ASN A 48 -6.71 18.69 -0.05
N ILE A 49 -7.67 18.26 0.75
CA ILE A 49 -8.78 17.40 0.35
C ILE A 49 -10.10 18.16 0.51
N GLU A 50 -10.84 18.28 -0.58
CA GLU A 50 -12.22 18.78 -0.55
C GLU A 50 -13.13 17.72 0.08
N ALA A 51 -14.01 18.13 0.99
CA ALA A 51 -14.85 17.21 1.74
C ALA A 51 -15.74 16.34 0.85
N GLU A 52 -16.23 16.88 -0.27
CA GLU A 52 -17.05 16.17 -1.26
C GLU A 52 -16.29 15.04 -1.98
N ASN A 53 -14.97 15.09 -2.00
CA ASN A 53 -14.11 14.12 -2.68
C ASN A 53 -13.58 13.02 -1.74
N VAL A 54 -13.97 13.05 -0.46
CA VAL A 54 -13.51 12.07 0.52
C VAL A 54 -14.11 10.69 0.22
N ASP A 55 -13.24 9.70 0.13
CA ASP A 55 -13.59 8.30 0.05
C ASP A 55 -12.85 7.45 1.10
N ALA A 56 -13.07 6.15 1.11
CA ALA A 56 -12.39 5.24 2.05
C ALA A 56 -10.87 5.25 1.91
N TYR A 57 -10.33 5.50 0.71
CA TYR A 57 -8.90 5.64 0.50
C TYR A 57 -8.33 6.82 1.30
N HIS A 58 -9.01 7.96 1.27
CA HIS A 58 -8.59 9.14 2.04
C HIS A 58 -8.58 8.84 3.55
N PHE A 59 -9.57 8.13 4.06
CA PHE A 59 -9.58 7.71 5.46
C PHE A 59 -8.41 6.79 5.81
N GLY A 60 -8.17 5.76 5.01
CA GLY A 60 -7.17 4.75 5.31
C GLY A 60 -5.72 5.16 5.02
N PHE A 61 -5.51 5.97 3.97
CA PHE A 61 -4.15 6.22 3.45
C PHE A 61 -3.69 7.68 3.52
N VAL A 62 -4.57 8.63 3.81
CA VAL A 62 -4.21 10.04 3.94
C VAL A 62 -4.47 10.56 5.35
N LEU A 63 -5.71 10.59 5.79
CA LEU A 63 -6.10 11.17 7.08
C LEU A 63 -5.73 10.25 8.27
N GLY A 64 -6.03 8.95 8.15
CA GLY A 64 -5.71 7.95 9.19
C GLY A 64 -4.22 7.91 9.53
N PRO A 65 -3.30 7.88 8.55
CA PRO A 65 -1.88 7.98 8.80
C PRO A 65 -1.44 9.23 9.58
N CYS A 66 -2.07 10.40 9.37
CA CYS A 66 -1.77 11.62 10.14
C CYS A 66 -2.18 11.45 11.62
N VAL A 67 -3.37 10.92 11.86
CA VAL A 67 -3.88 10.62 13.21
C VAL A 67 -3.00 9.55 13.90
N ASN A 68 -2.66 8.47 13.20
CA ASN A 68 -1.85 7.37 13.72
C ASN A 68 -0.37 7.72 13.94
N ALA A 69 0.15 8.79 13.31
CA ALA A 69 1.53 9.22 13.48
C ALA A 69 1.79 9.68 14.93
N THR A 70 0.81 10.26 15.60
CA THR A 70 0.93 10.69 17.00
C THR A 70 1.20 9.51 17.93
N GLY A 71 0.45 8.43 17.81
CA GLY A 71 0.64 7.23 18.64
C GLY A 71 1.96 6.50 18.41
N ARG A 72 2.72 6.89 17.38
CA ARG A 72 4.04 6.31 17.04
C ARG A 72 5.21 7.21 17.47
N LEU A 73 5.08 8.52 17.30
CA LEU A 73 6.18 9.48 17.50
C LEU A 73 5.92 10.46 18.66
N ASP A 74 4.67 10.53 19.16
CA ASP A 74 4.24 11.40 20.26
C ASP A 74 3.15 10.67 21.08
N THR A 75 2.05 11.33 21.41
CA THR A 75 0.94 10.75 22.18
C THR A 75 -0.37 10.76 21.39
N ALA A 76 -1.12 9.66 21.41
CA ALA A 76 -2.45 9.55 20.78
C ALA A 76 -3.45 10.59 21.28
N LYS A 77 -3.18 11.20 22.45
CA LYS A 77 -3.99 12.29 23.04
C LYS A 77 -4.10 13.48 22.09
N ARG A 78 -3.03 13.80 21.36
CA ARG A 78 -2.98 14.92 20.43
C ARG A 78 -4.01 14.82 19.30
N ALA A 79 -4.21 13.60 18.78
CA ALA A 79 -5.25 13.34 17.78
C ALA A 79 -6.67 13.50 18.35
N LEU A 80 -6.89 13.09 19.60
CA LEU A 80 -8.16 13.28 20.27
C LEU A 80 -8.45 14.78 20.48
N GLU A 81 -7.45 15.55 20.91
CA GLU A 81 -7.56 17.01 21.08
C GLU A 81 -8.01 17.69 19.77
N LEU A 82 -7.52 17.26 18.61
CA LEU A 82 -7.96 17.78 17.32
C LEU A 82 -9.47 17.62 17.11
N PHE A 83 -10.02 16.44 17.33
CA PHE A 83 -11.44 16.16 17.09
C PHE A 83 -12.38 16.77 18.15
N LEU A 84 -11.82 17.18 19.30
CA LEU A 84 -12.55 17.85 20.39
C LEU A 84 -12.38 19.37 20.35
N CYS A 85 -11.64 19.94 19.40
CA CYS A 85 -11.46 21.37 19.28
C CYS A 85 -12.79 22.09 19.00
N ASP A 86 -12.99 23.20 19.69
CA ASP A 86 -14.10 24.16 19.51
C ASP A 86 -13.66 25.45 18.79
N ARG A 87 -12.34 25.63 18.57
CA ARG A 87 -11.75 26.82 17.93
C ARG A 87 -10.96 26.43 16.69
N GLN A 88 -11.23 27.11 15.58
CA GLN A 88 -10.59 26.85 14.30
C GLN A 88 -9.05 27.02 14.33
N GLU A 89 -8.57 28.08 15.00
CA GLU A 89 -7.13 28.34 15.08
C GLU A 89 -6.36 27.20 15.76
N ASP A 90 -6.92 26.66 16.86
CA ASP A 90 -6.32 25.53 17.58
C ASP A 90 -6.38 24.26 16.74
N ALA A 91 -7.49 24.00 16.06
CA ALA A 91 -7.65 22.85 15.18
C ALA A 91 -6.66 22.90 14.01
N MET A 92 -6.49 24.05 13.35
CA MET A 92 -5.53 24.22 12.26
C MET A 92 -4.09 23.99 12.72
N ARG A 93 -3.73 24.51 13.89
CA ARG A 93 -2.39 24.28 14.46
C ARG A 93 -2.15 22.82 14.75
N ILE A 94 -3.10 22.13 15.40
CA ILE A 94 -2.98 20.70 15.70
C ILE A 94 -2.95 19.88 14.41
N ALA A 95 -3.84 20.13 13.46
CA ALA A 95 -3.85 19.42 12.17
C ALA A 95 -2.52 19.56 11.41
N SER A 96 -1.94 20.77 11.40
CA SER A 96 -0.63 21.00 10.78
C SER A 96 0.48 20.20 11.46
N GLU A 97 0.47 20.11 12.79
CA GLU A 97 1.40 19.30 13.57
C GLU A 97 1.27 17.80 13.22
N LEU A 98 0.02 17.27 13.08
CA LEU A 98 -0.23 15.89 12.72
C LEU A 98 0.26 15.56 11.31
N VAL A 99 0.06 16.47 10.36
CA VAL A 99 0.55 16.30 8.99
C VAL A 99 2.09 16.27 8.97
N ALA A 100 2.73 17.19 9.70
CA ALA A 100 4.19 17.23 9.82
C ALA A 100 4.75 15.94 10.43
N LEU A 101 4.20 15.44 11.53
CA LEU A 101 4.58 14.16 12.14
C LEU A 101 4.40 12.98 11.18
N ASN A 102 3.36 12.99 10.35
CA ASN A 102 3.16 11.97 9.35
C ASN A 102 4.20 12.04 8.23
N ASP A 103 4.64 13.23 7.84
CA ASP A 103 5.68 13.41 6.82
C ASP A 103 7.04 12.98 7.37
N ASP A 104 7.39 13.30 8.61
CA ASP A 104 8.57 12.78 9.30
C ASP A 104 8.56 11.24 9.35
N ARG A 105 7.42 10.65 9.72
CA ARG A 105 7.24 9.20 9.71
C ARG A 105 7.46 8.58 8.33
N LYS A 106 6.96 9.22 7.26
CA LYS A 106 7.17 8.76 5.87
C LYS A 106 8.64 8.78 5.50
N GLU A 107 9.35 9.87 5.85
CA GLU A 107 10.78 10.01 5.57
C GLU A 107 11.59 8.94 6.32
N MET A 108 11.34 8.77 7.63
CA MET A 108 11.99 7.73 8.44
C MET A 108 11.70 6.33 7.87
N THR A 109 10.45 6.08 7.43
CA THR A 109 10.08 4.79 6.83
C THR A 109 10.83 4.57 5.51
N ALA A 110 10.93 5.58 4.65
CA ALA A 110 11.62 5.48 3.38
C ALA A 110 13.11 5.13 3.58
N LYS A 111 13.80 5.83 4.49
CA LYS A 111 15.20 5.54 4.87
C LYS A 111 15.35 4.11 5.43
N GLY A 112 14.44 3.69 6.31
CA GLY A 112 14.48 2.34 6.87
C GLY A 112 14.26 1.24 5.82
N VAL A 113 13.39 1.47 4.83
CA VAL A 113 13.19 0.55 3.70
C VAL A 113 14.45 0.50 2.82
N GLU A 114 15.06 1.64 2.52
CA GLU A 114 16.30 1.72 1.74
C GLU A 114 17.42 0.92 2.42
N THR A 115 17.66 1.16 3.72
CA THR A 115 18.64 0.41 4.51
C THR A 115 18.33 -1.09 4.55
N ALA A 116 17.06 -1.49 4.67
CA ALA A 116 16.66 -2.89 4.66
C ALA A 116 16.95 -3.56 3.30
N VAL A 117 16.73 -2.85 2.20
CA VAL A 117 17.05 -3.33 0.84
C VAL A 117 18.57 -3.49 0.66
N GLU A 118 19.37 -2.50 1.10
CA GLU A 118 20.85 -2.60 1.05
C GLU A 118 21.36 -3.83 1.84
N ILE A 119 20.80 -4.08 3.03
CA ILE A 119 21.14 -5.26 3.83
C ILE A 119 20.73 -6.55 3.12
N TYR A 120 19.52 -6.58 2.54
CA TYR A 120 19.04 -7.74 1.77
C TYR A 120 20.00 -8.10 0.64
N GLU A 121 20.46 -7.12 -0.13
CA GLU A 121 21.37 -7.33 -1.27
C GLU A 121 22.78 -7.72 -0.82
N ARG A 122 23.31 -7.06 0.22
CA ARG A 122 24.66 -7.28 0.74
C ARG A 122 24.85 -8.63 1.40
N ASP A 123 23.85 -9.07 2.20
CA ASP A 123 24.00 -10.22 3.12
C ASP A 123 23.31 -11.49 2.60
N ASN A 124 23.06 -11.57 1.28
CA ASN A 124 22.53 -12.74 0.57
C ASN A 124 21.20 -13.30 1.14
N TYR A 125 20.27 -12.41 1.50
CA TYR A 125 18.93 -12.79 1.97
C TYR A 125 18.04 -13.45 0.90
N GLU A 126 18.50 -13.53 -0.35
CA GLU A 126 17.76 -14.22 -1.43
C GLU A 126 17.42 -15.67 -1.07
N LYS A 127 18.32 -16.36 -0.34
CA LYS A 127 18.16 -17.74 0.08
C LYS A 127 17.17 -17.93 1.22
N ASP A 128 16.93 -16.89 1.99
CA ASP A 128 16.03 -16.94 3.14
C ASP A 128 14.58 -16.94 2.64
N ARG A 129 13.78 -17.85 3.15
CA ARG A 129 12.33 -17.90 2.89
C ARG A 129 11.56 -16.95 3.79
N VAL A 130 12.11 -16.66 4.97
CA VAL A 130 11.62 -15.71 5.96
C VAL A 130 12.70 -14.67 6.21
N LEU A 131 12.42 -13.42 5.95
CA LEU A 131 13.38 -12.33 6.13
C LEU A 131 13.41 -11.88 7.59
N VAL A 132 14.59 -11.88 8.21
CA VAL A 132 14.82 -11.35 9.56
C VAL A 132 15.92 -10.29 9.46
N ILE A 133 15.53 -9.02 9.39
CA ILE A 133 16.45 -7.91 9.13
C ILE A 133 16.57 -7.04 10.38
N TYR A 134 17.79 -6.83 10.87
CA TYR A 134 18.07 -6.00 12.04
C TYR A 134 18.49 -4.59 11.63
N LEU A 135 17.70 -3.61 12.08
CA LEU A 135 17.86 -2.16 11.81
C LEU A 135 18.00 -1.43 13.14
N PRO A 136 19.20 -1.41 13.76
CA PRO A 136 19.37 -0.88 15.13
C PRO A 136 19.05 0.61 15.27
N ASP A 137 19.21 1.41 14.20
CA ASP A 137 19.02 2.85 14.20
C ASP A 137 17.59 3.28 13.83
N VAL A 138 16.71 2.31 13.55
CA VAL A 138 15.32 2.56 13.22
C VAL A 138 14.45 2.56 14.47
N HIS A 139 13.57 3.53 14.59
CA HIS A 139 12.63 3.60 15.71
C HIS A 139 11.62 2.43 15.69
N GLU A 140 11.40 1.80 16.82
CA GLU A 140 10.57 0.58 16.94
C GLU A 140 9.13 0.76 16.38
N SER A 141 8.57 1.94 16.50
CA SER A 141 7.18 2.23 16.09
C SER A 141 6.92 2.12 14.58
N ILE A 142 7.98 2.22 13.74
CA ILE A 142 7.87 2.11 12.28
C ILE A 142 8.35 0.75 11.75
N ALA A 143 8.91 -0.11 12.60
CA ALA A 143 9.39 -1.44 12.20
C ALA A 143 8.31 -2.25 11.44
N GLY A 144 7.07 -2.23 11.93
CA GLY A 144 5.95 -2.94 11.28
C GLY A 144 5.56 -2.36 9.92
N ILE A 145 5.78 -1.07 9.67
CA ILE A 145 5.53 -0.45 8.37
C ILE A 145 6.62 -0.88 7.38
N ILE A 146 7.88 -0.84 7.82
CA ILE A 146 9.02 -1.29 7.02
C ILE A 146 8.87 -2.78 6.69
N ALA A 147 8.50 -3.62 7.68
CA ALA A 147 8.23 -5.05 7.45
C ALA A 147 7.17 -5.27 6.36
N GLY A 148 6.09 -4.47 6.38
CA GLY A 148 5.07 -4.49 5.33
C GLY A 148 5.62 -4.17 3.95
N ARG A 149 6.45 -3.12 3.82
CA ARG A 149 7.03 -2.70 2.55
C ARG A 149 8.04 -3.72 1.99
N ILE A 150 8.86 -4.30 2.86
CA ILE A 150 9.82 -5.34 2.46
C ILE A 150 9.07 -6.63 2.05
N ARG A 151 8.04 -7.02 2.81
CA ARG A 151 7.15 -8.13 2.45
C ARG A 151 6.49 -7.91 1.08
N GLU A 152 5.98 -6.71 0.79
CA GLU A 152 5.39 -6.36 -0.50
C GLU A 152 6.41 -6.44 -1.65
N ARG A 153 7.64 -5.97 -1.42
CA ARG A 153 8.70 -5.95 -2.44
C ARG A 153 9.20 -7.34 -2.82
N TYR A 154 9.39 -8.22 -1.84
CA TYR A 154 10.00 -9.54 -2.05
C TYR A 154 9.03 -10.71 -1.98
N ASN A 155 7.77 -10.45 -1.64
CA ASN A 155 6.72 -11.45 -1.38
C ASN A 155 7.17 -12.56 -0.40
N LYS A 156 7.90 -12.17 0.66
CA LYS A 156 8.40 -13.07 1.71
C LYS A 156 7.91 -12.62 3.08
N PRO A 157 7.56 -13.54 4.00
CA PRO A 157 7.34 -13.18 5.39
C PRO A 157 8.54 -12.41 5.92
N THR A 158 8.32 -11.28 6.58
CA THR A 158 9.40 -10.36 6.96
C THR A 158 9.27 -9.91 8.40
N PHE A 159 10.34 -10.06 9.15
CA PHE A 159 10.54 -9.46 10.46
C PHE A 159 11.56 -8.34 10.37
N ILE A 160 11.20 -7.16 10.86
CA ILE A 160 12.14 -6.06 11.09
C ILE A 160 12.37 -5.95 12.58
N LEU A 161 13.63 -6.04 12.94
CA LEU A 161 14.10 -5.97 14.31
C LEU A 161 14.79 -4.63 14.54
N THR A 162 14.58 -4.01 15.70
CA THR A 162 15.14 -2.72 16.09
C THR A 162 15.75 -2.78 17.49
N LYS A 163 16.71 -1.93 17.78
CA LYS A 163 17.28 -1.81 19.11
C LYS A 163 16.24 -1.27 20.10
N SER A 164 16.23 -1.78 21.31
CA SER A 164 15.39 -1.36 22.41
C SER A 164 16.23 -1.24 23.69
N GLU A 165 15.70 -0.63 24.74
CA GLU A 165 16.40 -0.49 26.03
C GLU A 165 16.79 -1.85 26.65
N ASP A 166 15.90 -2.85 26.52
CA ASP A 166 16.06 -4.18 27.10
C ASP A 166 16.43 -5.25 26.04
N GLY A 167 17.15 -4.88 24.97
CA GLY A 167 17.55 -5.80 23.92
C GLY A 167 17.02 -5.40 22.53
N VAL A 168 16.29 -6.29 21.88
CA VAL A 168 15.76 -6.09 20.53
C VAL A 168 14.25 -6.29 20.51
N LYS A 169 13.52 -5.38 19.86
CA LYS A 169 12.10 -5.52 19.53
C LYS A 169 11.93 -5.75 18.04
N GLY A 170 10.89 -6.48 17.66
CA GLY A 170 10.59 -6.76 16.27
C GLY A 170 9.12 -6.72 15.94
N SER A 171 8.86 -6.41 14.70
CA SER A 171 7.53 -6.51 14.09
C SER A 171 7.60 -7.31 12.81
N GLY A 172 6.66 -8.25 12.65
CA GLY A 172 6.55 -9.11 11.47
C GLY A 172 5.32 -8.82 10.64
N ARG A 173 5.44 -9.08 9.33
CA ARG A 173 4.33 -9.07 8.36
C ARG A 173 4.45 -10.29 7.46
N SER A 174 3.33 -10.98 7.22
CA SER A 174 3.30 -12.26 6.51
C SER A 174 2.65 -12.19 5.14
N ILE A 175 2.79 -13.29 4.44
CA ILE A 175 2.01 -13.70 3.26
C ILE A 175 0.94 -14.71 3.70
N GLU A 176 -0.04 -15.00 2.85
CA GLU A 176 -1.18 -15.88 3.20
C GLU A 176 -0.75 -17.32 3.51
N GLU A 177 0.31 -17.79 2.87
CA GLU A 177 0.84 -19.16 2.98
C GLU A 177 1.67 -19.39 4.25
N TYR A 178 1.87 -18.35 5.10
CA TYR A 178 2.75 -18.45 6.27
C TYR A 178 2.12 -17.84 7.52
N SER A 179 1.84 -18.67 8.53
CA SER A 179 1.36 -18.22 9.82
C SER A 179 2.50 -17.79 10.73
N MET A 180 2.76 -16.49 10.86
CA MET A 180 3.85 -15.98 11.71
C MET A 180 3.76 -16.47 13.15
N TYR A 181 2.57 -16.44 13.72
CA TYR A 181 2.40 -16.83 15.12
C TYR A 181 2.76 -18.30 15.37
N GLU A 182 2.26 -19.21 14.52
CA GLU A 182 2.53 -20.65 14.65
C GLU A 182 4.02 -20.97 14.45
N GLU A 183 4.66 -20.32 13.48
CA GLU A 183 6.08 -20.52 13.21
C GLU A 183 6.96 -19.93 14.32
N MET A 184 6.60 -18.79 14.90
CA MET A 184 7.28 -18.24 16.07
C MET A 184 7.17 -19.15 17.31
N CYS A 185 6.04 -19.83 17.48
CA CYS A 185 5.90 -20.81 18.57
C CYS A 185 6.96 -21.91 18.54
N LYS A 186 7.44 -22.30 17.35
CA LYS A 186 8.53 -23.28 17.17
C LYS A 186 9.91 -22.76 17.62
N CYS A 187 10.05 -21.45 17.79
CA CYS A 187 11.27 -20.76 18.21
C CYS A 187 11.10 -20.03 19.55
N SER A 188 10.08 -20.40 20.33
CA SER A 188 9.64 -19.65 21.52
C SER A 188 10.74 -19.43 22.58
N GLU A 189 11.70 -20.31 22.68
CA GLU A 189 12.84 -20.23 23.62
C GLU A 189 13.81 -19.08 23.31
N LEU A 190 13.77 -18.51 22.10
CA LEU A 190 14.62 -17.39 21.70
C LEU A 190 14.06 -16.03 22.13
N PHE A 191 12.78 -15.97 22.48
CA PHE A 191 12.08 -14.73 22.77
C PHE A 191 11.91 -14.49 24.27
N THR A 192 11.97 -13.23 24.68
CA THR A 192 11.54 -12.80 26.02
C THR A 192 10.03 -12.54 26.04
N LYS A 193 9.49 -12.03 24.93
CA LYS A 193 8.05 -11.84 24.70
C LYS A 193 7.75 -12.00 23.21
N PHE A 194 6.61 -12.60 22.89
CA PHE A 194 6.10 -12.60 21.52
C PHE A 194 4.59 -12.79 21.50
N GLY A 195 3.97 -12.43 20.40
CA GLY A 195 2.54 -12.60 20.17
C GLY A 195 2.14 -12.10 18.80
N GLY A 196 0.93 -12.43 18.36
CA GLY A 196 0.44 -11.99 17.06
C GLY A 196 -0.67 -12.88 16.53
N HIS A 197 -0.85 -12.72 15.22
CA HIS A 197 -1.81 -13.42 14.38
C HIS A 197 -1.08 -14.02 13.15
N PRO A 198 -1.73 -14.82 12.32
CA PRO A 198 -1.08 -15.37 11.13
C PRO A 198 -0.38 -14.32 10.26
N MET A 199 -0.99 -13.15 10.06
CA MET A 199 -0.48 -12.11 9.14
C MET A 199 0.44 -11.07 9.76
N ALA A 200 0.51 -10.98 11.09
CA ALA A 200 1.33 -9.98 11.78
C ALA A 200 1.71 -10.43 13.17
N ALA A 201 2.95 -10.20 13.56
CA ALA A 201 3.45 -10.55 14.88
C ALA A 201 4.38 -9.47 15.44
N GLY A 202 4.51 -9.48 16.77
CA GLY A 202 5.46 -8.70 17.53
C GLY A 202 6.30 -9.58 18.43
N LEU A 203 7.56 -9.21 18.65
CA LEU A 203 8.48 -9.96 19.48
C LEU A 203 9.48 -9.08 20.22
N SER A 204 10.05 -9.62 21.27
CA SER A 204 11.25 -9.10 21.95
C SER A 204 12.20 -10.24 22.18
N LEU A 205 13.50 -10.00 22.00
CA LEU A 205 14.55 -11.01 22.20
C LEU A 205 15.88 -10.35 22.62
N PRO A 206 16.78 -11.09 23.27
CA PRO A 206 18.15 -10.66 23.48
C PRO A 206 18.88 -10.45 22.16
N GLN A 207 19.81 -9.50 22.10
CA GLN A 207 20.52 -9.18 20.86
C GLN A 207 21.32 -10.38 20.33
N GLU A 208 21.89 -11.20 21.17
CA GLU A 208 22.60 -12.43 20.82
C GLU A 208 21.70 -13.48 20.13
N ASN A 209 20.39 -13.39 20.29
CA ASN A 209 19.42 -14.30 19.68
C ASN A 209 18.95 -13.85 18.27
N VAL A 210 19.41 -12.71 17.76
CA VAL A 210 19.00 -12.21 16.43
C VAL A 210 19.38 -13.19 15.32
N GLU A 211 20.64 -13.58 15.24
CA GLU A 211 21.08 -14.53 14.22
C GLU A 211 20.57 -15.96 14.46
N PRO A 212 20.57 -16.51 15.70
CA PRO A 212 19.88 -17.76 15.99
C PRO A 212 18.40 -17.77 15.55
N PHE A 213 17.67 -16.68 15.73
CA PHE A 213 16.29 -16.56 15.28
C PHE A 213 16.19 -16.62 13.74
N ARG A 214 17.03 -15.86 13.01
CA ARG A 214 17.07 -15.90 11.54
C ARG A 214 17.29 -17.33 11.04
N GLN A 215 18.28 -18.02 11.58
CA GLN A 215 18.61 -19.40 11.19
C GLN A 215 17.46 -20.36 11.48
N LYS A 216 16.96 -20.35 12.69
CA LYS A 216 15.95 -21.30 13.14
C LYS A 216 14.60 -21.13 12.46
N ILE A 217 14.15 -19.87 12.26
CA ILE A 217 12.88 -19.62 11.59
C ILE A 217 12.92 -20.04 10.11
N ASN A 218 14.08 -19.94 9.46
CA ASN A 218 14.29 -20.42 8.08
C ASN A 218 14.43 -21.95 8.01
N GLU A 219 15.04 -22.58 9.00
CA GLU A 219 15.11 -24.05 9.09
C GLU A 219 13.71 -24.68 9.21
N TYR A 220 12.82 -24.06 9.98
CA TYR A 220 11.46 -24.55 10.18
C TYR A 220 10.47 -24.11 9.09
N ALA A 221 10.82 -23.15 8.25
CA ALA A 221 9.93 -22.65 7.21
C ALA A 221 9.63 -23.74 6.19
N SER A 222 8.37 -24.13 6.09
CA SER A 222 7.87 -25.13 5.11
C SER A 222 7.50 -24.52 3.77
N LEU A 223 7.76 -23.21 3.56
CA LEU A 223 7.46 -22.52 2.31
C LEU A 223 8.20 -23.12 1.11
N THR A 224 7.51 -23.28 0.03
CA THR A 224 8.06 -23.64 -1.28
C THR A 224 8.31 -22.39 -2.13
N ASP A 225 9.00 -22.54 -3.26
CA ASP A 225 9.18 -21.42 -4.20
C ASP A 225 7.85 -20.94 -4.79
N ASP A 226 6.89 -21.86 -4.98
CA ASP A 226 5.54 -21.54 -5.48
C ASP A 226 4.73 -20.70 -4.46
N ASP A 227 4.96 -20.91 -3.16
CA ASP A 227 4.31 -20.11 -2.11
C ASP A 227 4.83 -18.66 -2.10
N LEU A 228 6.06 -18.44 -2.55
CA LEU A 228 6.69 -17.13 -2.64
C LEU A 228 6.37 -16.38 -3.95
N VAL A 229 5.66 -17.00 -4.88
CA VAL A 229 5.18 -16.33 -6.09
C VAL A 229 3.93 -15.52 -5.77
N PRO A 230 3.92 -14.19 -6.05
CA PRO A 230 2.72 -13.39 -5.83
C PRO A 230 1.53 -13.91 -6.62
N LYS A 231 0.43 -14.22 -5.92
CA LYS A 231 -0.83 -14.63 -6.53
C LYS A 231 -1.69 -13.41 -6.82
N ILE A 232 -2.25 -13.35 -8.01
CA ILE A 232 -3.12 -12.27 -8.45
C ILE A 232 -4.52 -12.82 -8.62
N HIS A 233 -5.45 -12.27 -7.85
CA HIS A 233 -6.87 -12.58 -8.03
C HIS A 233 -7.45 -11.69 -9.14
N ILE A 234 -8.06 -12.31 -10.14
CA ILE A 234 -8.75 -11.64 -11.24
C ILE A 234 -10.23 -12.01 -11.13
N ASP A 235 -11.08 -11.00 -10.91
CA ASP A 235 -12.52 -11.23 -10.79
C ASP A 235 -13.12 -11.73 -12.10
N VAL A 236 -12.76 -11.06 -13.20
CA VAL A 236 -13.22 -11.44 -14.56
C VAL A 236 -12.14 -11.16 -15.60
N PRO A 237 -11.77 -12.12 -16.46
CA PRO A 237 -11.02 -11.84 -17.68
C PRO A 237 -11.89 -11.02 -18.64
N MET A 238 -11.72 -9.71 -18.68
CA MET A 238 -12.54 -8.81 -19.47
C MET A 238 -11.68 -7.99 -20.43
N PRO A 239 -11.91 -8.11 -21.75
CA PRO A 239 -11.23 -7.26 -22.72
C PRO A 239 -11.54 -5.78 -22.49
N VAL A 240 -10.52 -4.92 -22.62
CA VAL A 240 -10.64 -3.47 -22.41
C VAL A 240 -11.71 -2.80 -23.29
N ASP A 241 -12.01 -3.39 -24.44
CA ASP A 241 -13.03 -2.89 -25.38
C ASP A 241 -14.47 -3.02 -24.83
N TYR A 242 -14.73 -3.86 -23.83
CA TYR A 242 -16.02 -3.96 -23.14
C TYR A 242 -16.20 -2.90 -22.06
N VAL A 243 -15.11 -2.23 -21.66
CA VAL A 243 -15.16 -1.21 -20.62
C VAL A 243 -15.74 0.08 -21.18
N SER A 244 -16.84 0.51 -20.62
CA SER A 244 -17.51 1.79 -20.97
C SER A 244 -17.59 2.70 -19.74
N MET A 245 -17.77 4.01 -19.98
CA MET A 245 -18.04 4.98 -18.92
C MET A 245 -19.20 4.56 -18.04
N ARG A 246 -20.28 4.04 -18.67
CA ARG A 246 -21.46 3.55 -17.97
C ARG A 246 -21.13 2.38 -17.03
N LEU A 247 -20.39 1.37 -17.51
CA LEU A 247 -19.99 0.22 -16.71
C LEU A 247 -19.17 0.66 -15.49
N VAL A 248 -18.19 1.56 -15.70
CA VAL A 248 -17.35 2.05 -14.59
C VAL A 248 -18.17 2.87 -13.59
N SER A 249 -19.14 3.67 -14.06
CA SER A 249 -20.06 4.40 -13.17
C SER A 249 -20.91 3.45 -12.33
N GLU A 250 -21.34 2.31 -12.90
CA GLU A 250 -22.12 1.30 -12.18
C GLU A 250 -21.30 0.65 -11.04
N PHE A 251 -19.95 0.62 -11.11
CA PHE A 251 -19.11 0.13 -10.01
C PHE A 251 -19.21 0.97 -8.73
N SER A 252 -19.72 2.19 -8.81
CA SER A 252 -20.00 3.03 -7.63
C SER A 252 -20.96 2.36 -6.64
N VAL A 253 -21.81 1.45 -7.10
CA VAL A 253 -22.73 0.67 -6.25
C VAL A 253 -21.95 -0.28 -5.32
N LEU A 254 -20.77 -0.74 -5.77
CA LEU A 254 -19.90 -1.62 -4.99
C LEU A 254 -19.12 -0.88 -3.89
N ALA A 255 -18.96 0.44 -4.01
CA ALA A 255 -18.25 1.25 -3.03
C ALA A 255 -19.00 1.27 -1.66
N PRO A 256 -18.28 1.56 -0.56
CA PRO A 256 -16.86 1.87 -0.43
C PRO A 256 -15.97 0.63 -0.55
N PHE A 257 -14.83 0.81 -1.23
CA PHE A 257 -13.81 -0.25 -1.37
C PHE A 257 -12.81 -0.23 -0.21
N GLY A 258 -12.32 -1.41 0.17
CA GLY A 258 -11.36 -1.58 1.25
C GLY A 258 -11.18 -3.04 1.62
N LYS A 259 -10.87 -3.32 2.89
CA LYS A 259 -10.68 -4.69 3.39
C LYS A 259 -11.92 -5.55 3.13
N ASP A 260 -11.72 -6.72 2.54
CA ASP A 260 -12.75 -7.71 2.16
C ASP A 260 -13.85 -7.21 1.18
N ASN A 261 -13.67 -6.01 0.64
CA ASN A 261 -14.44 -5.47 -0.47
C ASN A 261 -13.50 -4.70 -1.43
N PRO A 262 -12.58 -5.40 -2.12
CA PRO A 262 -11.62 -4.76 -3.02
C PRO A 262 -12.29 -4.15 -4.26
N LYS A 263 -11.57 -3.26 -4.94
CA LYS A 263 -12.00 -2.80 -6.28
C LYS A 263 -11.97 -3.98 -7.24
N PRO A 264 -12.94 -4.06 -8.17
CA PRO A 264 -12.93 -5.09 -9.22
C PRO A 264 -11.65 -5.06 -10.05
N VAL A 265 -11.10 -6.25 -10.29
CA VAL A 265 -9.85 -6.47 -11.00
C VAL A 265 -10.11 -7.31 -12.25
N PHE A 266 -9.65 -6.81 -13.38
CA PHE A 266 -9.85 -7.41 -14.69
C PHE A 266 -8.52 -7.73 -15.36
N ALA A 267 -8.55 -8.57 -16.38
CA ALA A 267 -7.36 -8.88 -17.17
C ALA A 267 -7.68 -8.88 -18.67
N ASP A 268 -6.71 -8.42 -19.45
CA ASP A 268 -6.74 -8.50 -20.91
C ASP A 268 -5.35 -8.84 -21.46
N LYS A 269 -5.31 -9.36 -22.69
CA LYS A 269 -4.11 -9.84 -23.37
C LYS A 269 -3.92 -9.10 -24.70
N ASN A 270 -2.69 -9.15 -25.19
CA ASN A 270 -2.33 -8.64 -26.52
C ASN A 270 -2.56 -7.14 -26.71
N LEU A 271 -2.38 -6.37 -25.66
CA LEU A 271 -2.40 -4.92 -25.74
C LEU A 271 -1.07 -4.41 -26.29
N ARG A 272 -1.10 -3.77 -27.44
CA ARG A 272 0.11 -3.20 -28.08
C ARG A 272 0.43 -1.85 -27.44
N VAL A 273 1.67 -1.65 -27.03
CA VAL A 273 2.15 -0.37 -26.52
C VAL A 273 2.42 0.57 -27.70
N SER A 274 1.74 1.70 -27.77
CA SER A 274 2.03 2.75 -28.77
C SER A 274 2.98 3.81 -28.22
N ARG A 275 2.87 4.14 -26.94
CA ARG A 275 3.75 5.09 -26.26
C ARG A 275 3.79 4.84 -24.75
N MET A 276 4.92 5.15 -24.12
CA MET A 276 5.04 5.20 -22.67
C MET A 276 5.90 6.38 -22.24
N TRP A 277 5.56 7.01 -21.10
CA TRP A 277 6.33 8.13 -20.55
C TRP A 277 6.08 8.31 -19.06
N ILE A 278 7.09 8.80 -18.35
CA ILE A 278 7.02 9.06 -16.92
C ILE A 278 6.35 10.41 -16.69
N VAL A 279 5.49 10.49 -15.69
CA VAL A 279 4.80 11.70 -15.24
C VAL A 279 4.77 11.77 -13.71
N GLY A 280 4.22 12.87 -13.18
CA GLY A 280 4.11 13.12 -11.75
C GLY A 280 5.28 13.98 -11.23
N LYS A 281 5.03 14.68 -10.13
CA LYS A 281 6.01 15.60 -9.51
C LYS A 281 7.30 14.88 -9.09
N ASN A 282 7.17 13.60 -8.71
CA ASN A 282 8.28 12.76 -8.24
C ASN A 282 8.72 11.71 -9.29
N ASN A 283 8.32 11.82 -10.55
CA ASN A 283 8.61 10.85 -11.61
C ASN A 283 8.24 9.40 -11.25
N ASN A 284 7.15 9.21 -10.52
CA ASN A 284 6.74 7.94 -9.94
C ASN A 284 5.47 7.35 -10.58
N VAL A 285 5.06 7.87 -11.72
CA VAL A 285 3.89 7.36 -12.45
C VAL A 285 4.27 7.11 -13.90
N LEU A 286 4.06 5.90 -14.40
CA LEU A 286 4.23 5.57 -15.80
C LEU A 286 2.87 5.69 -16.51
N ARG A 287 2.78 6.55 -17.52
CA ARG A 287 1.64 6.58 -18.44
C ARG A 287 1.92 5.74 -19.68
N LEU A 288 0.90 4.99 -20.07
CA LEU A 288 0.94 4.16 -21.27
C LEU A 288 -0.23 4.51 -22.19
N SER A 289 0.05 4.68 -23.47
CA SER A 289 -0.95 4.59 -24.52
C SER A 289 -0.89 3.19 -25.11
N LEU A 290 -1.97 2.44 -24.94
CA LEU A 290 -2.11 1.09 -25.43
C LEU A 290 -3.12 1.05 -26.59
N ILE A 291 -3.05 0.00 -27.38
CA ILE A 291 -4.02 -0.26 -28.45
C ILE A 291 -4.52 -1.69 -28.26
N SER A 292 -5.84 -1.85 -28.16
CA SER A 292 -6.47 -3.16 -28.03
C SER A 292 -6.33 -4.01 -29.29
N SER A 293 -6.70 -5.27 -29.20
CA SER A 293 -6.75 -6.17 -30.36
C SER A 293 -7.72 -5.71 -31.45
N TYR A 294 -8.71 -4.88 -31.12
CA TYR A 294 -9.67 -4.30 -32.06
C TYR A 294 -9.28 -2.90 -32.55
N GLY A 295 -8.11 -2.39 -32.11
CA GLY A 295 -7.60 -1.08 -32.55
C GLY A 295 -8.06 0.08 -31.66
N THR A 296 -8.74 -0.17 -30.55
CA THR A 296 -9.20 0.89 -29.63
C THR A 296 -8.01 1.47 -28.86
N PRO A 297 -7.82 2.80 -28.87
CA PRO A 297 -6.80 3.46 -28.07
C PRO A 297 -7.20 3.51 -26.59
N ILE A 298 -6.25 3.19 -25.71
CA ILE A 298 -6.46 3.07 -24.27
C ILE A 298 -5.43 3.90 -23.52
N ASN A 299 -5.90 4.70 -22.58
CA ASN A 299 -5.05 5.44 -21.65
C ASN A 299 -4.88 4.64 -20.37
N ALA A 300 -3.65 4.22 -20.08
CA ALA A 300 -3.34 3.47 -18.87
C ALA A 300 -2.30 4.20 -18.01
N ILE A 301 -2.32 3.91 -16.72
CA ILE A 301 -1.34 4.36 -15.74
C ILE A 301 -0.83 3.18 -14.92
N TYR A 302 0.42 3.28 -14.48
CA TYR A 302 1.05 2.30 -13.60
C TYR A 302 1.80 3.04 -12.49
N PHE A 303 1.55 2.65 -11.23
CA PHE A 303 2.12 3.24 -10.02
C PHE A 303 3.19 2.38 -9.34
N GLY A 304 3.52 1.22 -9.92
CA GLY A 304 4.53 0.32 -9.36
C GLY A 304 5.96 0.75 -9.68
N ASP A 305 6.88 -0.19 -9.51
CA ASP A 305 8.30 0.02 -9.80
C ASP A 305 8.53 0.18 -11.32
N ILE A 306 8.83 1.42 -11.73
CA ILE A 306 9.01 1.78 -13.15
C ILE A 306 10.30 1.19 -13.71
N GLU A 307 11.37 1.11 -12.92
CA GLU A 307 12.63 0.53 -13.38
C GLU A 307 12.49 -0.97 -13.61
N SER A 308 11.87 -1.69 -12.69
CA SER A 308 11.54 -3.10 -12.90
C SER A 308 10.64 -3.32 -14.12
N PHE A 309 9.70 -2.39 -14.39
CA PHE A 309 8.89 -2.43 -15.62
C PHE A 309 9.76 -2.26 -16.87
N PHE A 310 10.67 -1.30 -16.88
CA PHE A 310 11.56 -1.07 -18.01
C PHE A 310 12.56 -2.22 -18.21
N ASP A 311 13.04 -2.81 -17.13
CA ASP A 311 13.92 -3.99 -17.21
C ASP A 311 13.19 -5.18 -17.79
N TYR A 312 11.95 -5.42 -17.41
CA TYR A 312 11.12 -6.45 -18.03
C TYR A 312 10.97 -6.21 -19.55
N ILE A 313 10.71 -4.94 -19.96
CA ILE A 313 10.61 -4.61 -21.38
C ILE A 313 11.95 -4.81 -22.11
N ARG A 314 13.07 -4.39 -21.53
CA ARG A 314 14.43 -4.57 -22.09
C ARG A 314 14.75 -6.06 -22.31
N GLN A 315 14.48 -6.86 -21.30
CA GLN A 315 14.76 -8.31 -21.34
C GLN A 315 13.91 -9.05 -22.39
N ARG A 316 12.66 -8.67 -22.53
CA ARG A 316 11.71 -9.39 -23.38
C ARG A 316 11.65 -8.88 -24.83
N PHE A 317 11.80 -7.58 -25.05
CA PHE A 317 11.59 -6.92 -26.35
C PHE A 317 12.82 -6.18 -26.85
N GLY A 318 13.85 -5.99 -26.01
CA GLY A 318 15.07 -5.28 -26.34
C GLY A 318 15.02 -3.79 -26.02
N SER A 319 16.20 -3.18 -25.86
CA SER A 319 16.35 -1.76 -25.53
C SER A 319 15.80 -0.83 -26.62
N ASP A 320 15.96 -1.22 -27.90
CA ASP A 320 15.47 -0.43 -29.05
C ASP A 320 13.93 -0.30 -29.04
N ALA A 321 13.22 -1.38 -28.63
CA ALA A 321 11.78 -1.35 -28.51
C ALA A 321 11.32 -0.41 -27.38
N LEU A 322 12.01 -0.41 -26.24
CA LEU A 322 11.75 0.51 -25.15
C LEU A 322 11.94 1.98 -25.58
N GLU A 323 13.07 2.30 -26.20
CA GLU A 323 13.32 3.67 -26.71
C GLU A 323 12.28 4.10 -27.76
N ALA A 324 11.92 3.20 -28.66
CA ALA A 324 10.90 3.48 -29.66
C ALA A 324 9.54 3.80 -29.01
N ALA A 325 9.12 3.00 -28.00
CA ALA A 325 7.90 3.24 -27.26
C ALA A 325 7.94 4.55 -26.46
N GLN A 326 9.05 4.89 -25.83
CA GLN A 326 9.20 6.17 -25.11
C GLN A 326 9.10 7.36 -26.05
N ARG A 327 9.60 7.24 -27.28
CA ARG A 327 9.51 8.27 -28.32
C ARG A 327 8.19 8.25 -29.12
N GLY A 328 7.27 7.33 -28.80
CA GLY A 328 6.01 7.15 -29.53
C GLY A 328 6.20 6.66 -30.97
N ARG A 329 7.27 5.91 -31.22
CA ARG A 329 7.57 5.30 -32.51
C ARG A 329 7.04 3.87 -32.57
N PHE A 330 6.95 3.32 -33.78
CA PHE A 330 6.57 1.92 -33.97
C PHE A 330 7.49 0.98 -33.19
N ASN A 331 6.91 0.05 -32.48
CA ASN A 331 7.58 -0.97 -31.66
C ASN A 331 6.75 -2.26 -31.66
N ASN A 332 7.35 -3.33 -31.16
CA ASN A 332 6.74 -4.66 -31.09
C ASN A 332 6.30 -5.07 -29.69
N ILE A 333 6.19 -4.12 -28.76
CA ILE A 333 5.83 -4.41 -27.36
C ILE A 333 4.34 -4.75 -27.29
N VAL A 334 4.05 -5.95 -26.78
CA VAL A 334 2.69 -6.45 -26.52
C VAL A 334 2.62 -6.96 -25.09
N LEU A 335 1.66 -6.47 -24.33
CA LEU A 335 1.48 -6.80 -22.92
C LEU A 335 0.16 -7.52 -22.67
N SER A 336 0.18 -8.44 -21.72
CA SER A 336 -1.00 -8.85 -20.97
C SER A 336 -1.02 -8.04 -19.68
N VAL A 337 -2.17 -7.52 -19.31
CA VAL A 337 -2.28 -6.65 -18.12
C VAL A 337 -3.41 -7.08 -17.21
N VAL A 338 -3.19 -6.89 -15.92
CA VAL A 338 -4.26 -6.90 -14.90
C VAL A 338 -4.53 -5.45 -14.55
N TYR A 339 -5.80 -5.05 -14.57
CA TYR A 339 -6.18 -3.66 -14.49
C TYR A 339 -7.47 -3.42 -13.71
N SER A 340 -7.62 -2.21 -13.17
CA SER A 340 -8.88 -1.67 -12.67
C SER A 340 -9.23 -0.41 -13.48
N PRO A 341 -10.41 -0.32 -14.10
CA PRO A 341 -10.80 0.86 -14.83
C PRO A 341 -11.34 1.93 -13.89
N LYS A 342 -11.09 3.19 -14.21
CA LYS A 342 -11.66 4.34 -13.50
C LYS A 342 -12.03 5.47 -14.46
N ILE A 343 -12.92 6.34 -14.01
CA ILE A 343 -13.21 7.60 -14.67
C ILE A 343 -12.19 8.63 -14.17
N ASN A 344 -11.44 9.20 -15.07
CA ASN A 344 -10.54 10.30 -14.80
C ASN A 344 -11.18 11.61 -15.24
N VAL A 345 -11.26 12.58 -14.33
CA VAL A 345 -11.79 13.92 -14.62
C VAL A 345 -10.62 14.89 -14.69
N PHE A 346 -10.44 15.52 -15.83
CA PHE A 346 -9.42 16.53 -16.01
C PHE A 346 -9.99 17.75 -16.75
N ARG A 347 -9.99 18.92 -16.13
CA ARG A 347 -10.56 20.17 -16.67
C ARG A 347 -11.99 19.94 -17.20
N GLU A 348 -12.85 19.35 -16.37
CA GLU A 348 -14.24 19.01 -16.66
C GLU A 348 -14.45 17.95 -17.77
N ASN A 349 -13.40 17.41 -18.34
CA ASN A 349 -13.49 16.32 -19.30
C ASN A 349 -13.33 14.96 -18.59
N GLU A 350 -14.34 14.11 -18.75
CA GLU A 350 -14.32 12.75 -18.28
C GLU A 350 -13.71 11.81 -19.32
N SER A 351 -12.88 10.90 -18.90
CA SER A 351 -12.26 9.89 -19.77
C SER A 351 -12.02 8.59 -19.02
N LEU A 352 -12.07 7.47 -19.74
CA LEU A 352 -11.66 6.19 -19.19
C LEU A 352 -10.14 6.17 -18.98
N GLN A 353 -9.72 5.70 -17.82
CA GLN A 353 -8.34 5.46 -17.49
C GLN A 353 -8.21 4.07 -16.87
N PHE A 354 -7.21 3.32 -17.30
CA PHE A 354 -6.95 1.96 -16.85
C PHE A 354 -5.74 1.97 -15.91
N GLU A 355 -5.96 1.60 -14.65
CA GLU A 355 -4.89 1.47 -13.68
C GLU A 355 -4.32 0.06 -13.74
N ILE A 356 -3.12 -0.06 -14.30
CA ILE A 356 -2.42 -1.35 -14.40
C ILE A 356 -1.88 -1.71 -13.03
N GLN A 357 -2.19 -2.90 -12.58
CA GLN A 357 -1.69 -3.49 -11.33
C GLN A 357 -0.54 -4.45 -11.59
N TYR A 358 -0.67 -5.27 -12.66
CA TYR A 358 0.33 -6.24 -13.07
C TYR A 358 0.43 -6.34 -14.60
N TYR A 359 1.57 -6.80 -15.08
CA TYR A 359 1.86 -6.94 -16.50
C TYR A 359 2.70 -8.20 -16.76
N LYS A 360 2.54 -8.72 -17.97
CA LYS A 360 3.32 -9.87 -18.43
C LYS A 360 3.53 -9.80 -19.95
#